data_9c81d3b00a29e85585c7676c018e668a
#
_entry.id   9c81d3b00a29e85585c7676c018e668a
#
_cell.length_a   1.000
_cell.length_b   1.000
_cell.length_c   1.000
_cell.angle_alpha   90.00
_cell.angle_beta   90.00
_cell.angle_gamma   90.00
#
_symmetry.space_group_name_H-M   'P 1'
#
loop_
_entity.id
_entity.type
_entity.pdbx_description
1 polymer ?
#
loop_
_entity_poly.entity_id
_entity_poly.type
_entity_poly.pdbx_seq_one_letter_code
_entity_poly.pdbx_strand_id
1 'polypeptide(L)'
;MGSHRAAKHARRRAAGRPRRTTRVWATAAGTAGVVAVAALGVHSAIIHTDPPAVHARPAPSPQLMPFPDLAARARLQRVPLYPAHEPAIVPRKSWGADESLRTEPPHYSTTVKAVFLHHTDSGNDYQCKDVPQIIRDIYSGHIQSRHWDDVAYNFFVDKCGTIYEGRAGGSDRPVTGAHSIGFNKDTMGIAAIGTYDAKGSVPQAMAESIARIAAWKLGLSDIDPRGEVGLVSSSSKSRFKKGERAVFHVIAGHRDAYMTDCPGKELYAKLPEIRTEAARLQGRPPLRAAKSKG
;
A
#
# COMPACT_ATOMS: atom_id res chain seq x y z
N MET A 1 -1.96 48.39 -49.65
CA MET A 1 -0.56 48.70 -49.39
C MET A 1 -0.12 47.69 -48.36
N GLY A 2 0.50 46.58 -48.61
CA GLY A 2 1.89 46.37 -49.02
C GLY A 2 2.64 46.08 -47.71
N SER A 3 3.34 45.08 -47.43
CA SER A 3 4.23 44.18 -48.17
C SER A 3 4.81 43.12 -47.24
N HIS A 4 4.79 41.84 -47.52
CA HIS A 4 5.85 40.92 -47.84
C HIS A 4 7.03 40.70 -46.91
N ARG A 5 7.34 39.37 -46.77
CA ARG A 5 8.63 38.68 -46.61
C ARG A 5 9.00 38.31 -45.17
N ALA A 6 9.59 37.14 -44.82
CA ALA A 6 10.14 36.04 -45.63
C ALA A 6 10.31 34.81 -44.74
N ALA A 7 10.15 33.65 -45.33
CA ALA A 7 10.55 32.35 -44.80
C ALA A 7 12.08 32.25 -44.74
N LYS A 8 12.63 31.58 -43.70
CA LYS A 8 13.98 31.01 -43.73
C LYS A 8 13.98 29.55 -43.27
N HIS A 9 14.22 28.70 -44.23
CA HIS A 9 14.67 27.33 -44.08
C HIS A 9 15.97 27.25 -43.27
N ALA A 10 16.06 26.37 -42.35
CA ALA A 10 17.37 25.87 -41.84
C ALA A 10 17.34 24.34 -41.71
N ARG A 11 18.32 23.82 -42.32
CA ARG A 11 18.59 22.45 -42.75
C ARG A 11 18.77 21.44 -41.60
N ARG A 12 18.36 20.22 -41.89
CA ARG A 12 18.74 18.95 -41.29
C ARG A 12 20.26 18.84 -41.05
N ARG A 13 20.63 18.37 -39.86
CA ARG A 13 21.90 17.59 -39.69
C ARG A 13 21.53 16.27 -39.01
N ALA A 14 21.76 15.22 -39.73
CA ALA A 14 21.83 13.86 -39.23
C ALA A 14 23.12 13.66 -38.45
N ALA A 15 23.08 13.05 -37.30
CA ALA A 15 24.21 12.51 -36.58
C ALA A 15 23.75 11.18 -35.97
N GLY A 16 24.19 10.08 -36.48
CA GLY A 16 25.30 9.28 -36.06
C GLY A 16 24.84 8.26 -35.00
N ARG A 17 24.44 7.03 -35.42
CA ARG A 17 24.29 5.86 -34.53
C ARG A 17 25.69 5.46 -33.98
N PRO A 18 25.86 5.18 -32.69
CA PRO A 18 27.01 4.45 -32.21
C PRO A 18 26.81 2.93 -32.36
N ARG A 19 27.90 2.30 -32.80
CA ARG A 19 28.04 0.87 -33.07
C ARG A 19 27.97 0.05 -31.76
N ARG A 20 27.24 -1.06 -31.82
CA ARG A 20 27.31 -2.16 -30.86
C ARG A 20 28.72 -2.79 -30.87
N THR A 21 29.36 -2.82 -29.74
CA THR A 21 30.52 -3.70 -29.48
C THR A 21 30.01 -4.92 -28.70
N THR A 22 29.98 -6.04 -29.37
CA THR A 22 29.85 -7.38 -28.78
C THR A 22 31.13 -7.72 -28.02
N ARG A 23 31.04 -7.91 -26.72
CA ARG A 23 32.09 -8.58 -25.95
C ARG A 23 31.73 -10.06 -25.82
N VAL A 24 32.52 -10.86 -26.47
CA VAL A 24 32.60 -12.32 -26.33
C VAL A 24 33.32 -12.61 -25.01
N TRP A 25 32.71 -13.40 -24.13
CA TRP A 25 33.41 -13.98 -22.98
C TRP A 25 33.65 -15.45 -23.24
N ALA A 26 34.95 -15.79 -23.19
CA ALA A 26 35.49 -17.12 -23.40
C ALA A 26 35.16 -18.03 -22.20
N THR A 27 34.81 -19.26 -22.53
CA THR A 27 34.69 -20.39 -21.63
C THR A 27 36.09 -20.87 -21.20
N ALA A 28 36.32 -20.99 -19.90
CA ALA A 28 37.44 -21.74 -19.34
C ALA A 28 36.93 -23.02 -18.70
N ALA A 29 37.32 -24.15 -19.27
CA ALA A 29 37.18 -25.47 -18.70
C ALA A 29 38.29 -25.72 -17.68
N GLY A 30 38.00 -26.33 -16.56
CA GLY A 30 38.99 -26.71 -15.53
C GLY A 30 38.48 -27.86 -14.68
N THR A 31 38.82 -29.01 -15.03
CA THR A 31 39.58 -30.13 -14.43
C THR A 31 38.92 -30.87 -13.27
N ALA A 32 38.77 -32.18 -13.54
CA ALA A 32 38.36 -33.26 -12.67
C ALA A 32 39.34 -33.45 -11.50
N GLY A 33 38.78 -33.60 -10.28
CA GLY A 33 39.51 -34.07 -9.11
C GLY A 33 39.12 -35.52 -8.78
N VAL A 34 40.12 -36.37 -8.79
CA VAL A 34 40.07 -37.81 -8.48
C VAL A 34 39.87 -38.01 -6.96
N VAL A 35 38.85 -38.76 -6.55
CA VAL A 35 38.68 -39.18 -5.17
C VAL A 35 39.31 -40.59 -5.01
N ALA A 36 40.36 -40.66 -4.20
CA ALA A 36 40.98 -41.93 -3.79
C ALA A 36 40.19 -42.54 -2.63
N VAL A 37 39.71 -43.76 -2.81
CA VAL A 37 39.10 -44.59 -1.75
C VAL A 37 40.20 -45.39 -1.06
N ALA A 38 40.48 -45.12 0.20
CA ALA A 38 41.34 -45.94 1.05
C ALA A 38 40.48 -46.93 1.83
N ALA A 39 40.61 -48.20 1.53
CA ALA A 39 40.04 -49.29 2.31
C ALA A 39 40.97 -49.61 3.50
N LEU A 40 40.49 -49.44 4.71
CA LEU A 40 41.15 -49.90 5.92
C LEU A 40 40.37 -51.07 6.53
N GLY A 41 41.10 -52.18 6.69
CA GLY A 41 40.61 -53.45 7.18
C GLY A 41 40.13 -53.43 8.64
N VAL A 42 39.11 -54.21 8.87
CA VAL A 42 38.48 -54.42 10.17
C VAL A 42 39.15 -55.58 10.88
N HIS A 43 39.82 -55.27 12.00
CA HIS A 43 40.17 -56.30 12.97
C HIS A 43 39.05 -56.43 14.04
N SER A 44 38.38 -57.56 14.05
CA SER A 44 37.37 -57.87 15.06
C SER A 44 38.07 -58.29 16.36
N ALA A 45 38.03 -57.45 17.37
CA ALA A 45 38.27 -57.83 18.77
C ALA A 45 36.90 -57.98 19.45
N ILE A 46 36.58 -59.21 19.85
CA ILE A 46 35.38 -59.52 20.65
C ILE A 46 35.70 -59.12 22.10
N ILE A 47 35.19 -58.02 22.54
CA ILE A 47 35.21 -57.64 23.96
C ILE A 47 33.81 -57.90 24.50
N HIS A 48 33.72 -58.85 25.46
CA HIS A 48 32.54 -59.03 26.26
C HIS A 48 32.43 -57.88 27.25
N THR A 49 31.45 -57.06 27.02
CA THR A 49 31.07 -55.98 27.99
C THR A 49 29.69 -56.32 28.52
N ASP A 50 29.56 -56.36 29.84
CA ASP A 50 28.28 -56.45 30.54
C ASP A 50 27.36 -55.29 30.13
N PRO A 51 26.04 -55.50 30.02
CA PRO A 51 25.12 -54.46 29.63
C PRO A 51 25.11 -53.35 30.72
N PRO A 52 25.21 -52.08 30.33
CA PRO A 52 25.12 -51.00 31.29
C PRO A 52 23.72 -50.98 31.92
N ALA A 53 23.68 -50.76 33.23
CA ALA A 53 22.45 -50.60 33.99
C ALA A 53 21.63 -49.44 33.35
N VAL A 54 20.41 -49.75 32.92
CA VAL A 54 19.48 -48.75 32.39
C VAL A 54 19.00 -47.92 33.57
N HIS A 55 19.67 -46.78 33.78
CA HIS A 55 19.12 -45.71 34.63
C HIS A 55 17.90 -45.15 33.91
N ALA A 56 16.71 -45.49 34.41
CA ALA A 56 15.46 -44.89 33.94
C ALA A 56 15.58 -43.37 34.07
N ARG A 57 15.59 -42.67 32.93
CA ARG A 57 15.49 -41.22 32.91
C ARG A 57 14.18 -40.81 33.59
N PRO A 58 14.20 -39.89 34.58
CA PRO A 58 12.96 -39.38 35.15
C PRO A 58 12.13 -38.74 34.00
N ALA A 59 10.83 -39.09 33.96
CA ALA A 59 9.90 -38.50 33.00
C ALA A 59 9.97 -36.97 33.08
N PRO A 60 9.97 -36.27 31.93
CA PRO A 60 9.96 -34.79 31.96
C PRO A 60 8.71 -34.37 32.73
N SER A 61 8.91 -33.53 33.73
CA SER A 61 7.82 -32.87 34.46
C SER A 61 6.89 -32.17 33.44
N PRO A 62 5.57 -32.22 33.60
CA PRO A 62 4.65 -31.50 32.74
C PRO A 62 5.04 -30.04 32.76
N GLN A 63 5.59 -29.54 31.68
CA GLN A 63 5.79 -28.08 31.52
C GLN A 63 4.37 -27.49 31.43
N LEU A 64 3.97 -26.78 32.49
CA LEU A 64 2.81 -25.90 32.46
C LEU A 64 3.02 -24.95 31.29
N MET A 65 2.27 -25.19 30.21
CA MET A 65 2.23 -24.22 29.10
C MET A 65 1.86 -22.87 29.68
N PRO A 66 2.61 -21.81 29.41
CA PRO A 66 2.25 -20.49 29.89
C PRO A 66 0.84 -20.19 29.41
N PHE A 67 -0.05 -19.86 30.35
CA PHE A 67 -1.41 -19.46 30.01
C PHE A 67 -1.30 -18.33 29.00
N PRO A 68 -1.95 -18.43 27.82
CA PRO A 68 -1.93 -17.34 26.86
C PRO A 68 -2.42 -16.08 27.57
N ASP A 69 -1.64 -15.00 27.43
CA ASP A 69 -1.91 -13.70 28.00
C ASP A 69 -3.39 -13.31 27.75
N LEU A 70 -4.19 -13.32 28.82
CA LEU A 70 -5.61 -12.93 28.78
C LEU A 70 -5.79 -11.52 28.23
N ALA A 71 -4.80 -10.62 28.43
CA ALA A 71 -4.80 -9.27 27.87
C ALA A 71 -4.57 -9.30 26.36
N ALA A 72 -3.75 -10.22 25.83
CA ALA A 72 -3.57 -10.42 24.39
C ALA A 72 -4.84 -11.02 23.76
N ARG A 73 -5.51 -11.97 24.43
CA ARG A 73 -6.81 -12.51 23.99
C ARG A 73 -7.92 -11.47 24.02
N ALA A 74 -7.96 -10.59 25.04
CA ALA A 74 -8.93 -9.49 25.13
C ALA A 74 -8.72 -8.44 24.01
N ARG A 75 -7.48 -8.23 23.55
CA ARG A 75 -7.20 -7.37 22.39
C ARG A 75 -7.70 -7.98 21.06
N LEU A 76 -7.70 -9.31 20.94
CA LEU A 76 -8.16 -10.01 19.73
C LEU A 76 -9.69 -10.11 19.61
N GLN A 77 -10.45 -9.76 20.66
CA GLN A 77 -11.91 -9.90 20.70
C GLN A 77 -12.67 -8.58 20.90
N ARG A 78 -12.01 -7.43 20.72
CA ARG A 78 -12.72 -6.16 20.81
C ARG A 78 -13.58 -5.98 19.57
N VAL A 79 -14.87 -6.26 19.70
CA VAL A 79 -15.85 -5.93 18.69
C VAL A 79 -15.91 -4.40 18.55
N PRO A 80 -15.72 -3.85 17.37
CA PRO A 80 -15.84 -2.40 17.17
C PRO A 80 -17.21 -1.89 17.57
N LEU A 81 -17.26 -0.73 18.21
CA LEU A 81 -18.53 -0.08 18.62
C LEU A 81 -19.28 0.52 17.41
N TYR A 82 -18.52 0.95 16.41
CA TYR A 82 -19.01 1.62 15.22
C TYR A 82 -18.50 0.95 13.93
N PRO A 83 -18.84 -0.34 13.72
CA PRO A 83 -18.45 -1.02 12.49
C PRO A 83 -19.28 -0.49 11.32
N ALA A 84 -18.65 -0.35 10.15
CA ALA A 84 -19.37 -0.16 8.91
C ALA A 84 -19.26 -1.42 8.04
N HIS A 85 -20.25 -1.63 7.16
CA HIS A 85 -20.22 -2.75 6.24
C HIS A 85 -19.04 -2.65 5.27
N GLU A 86 -18.43 -3.79 4.97
CA GLU A 86 -17.44 -3.90 3.90
C GLU A 86 -18.12 -3.62 2.55
N PRO A 87 -17.65 -2.64 1.78
CA PRO A 87 -18.17 -2.42 0.44
C PRO A 87 -17.72 -3.51 -0.52
N ALA A 88 -18.43 -3.65 -1.64
CA ALA A 88 -17.95 -4.50 -2.73
C ALA A 88 -16.61 -3.95 -3.27
N ILE A 89 -15.57 -4.79 -3.29
CA ILE A 89 -14.22 -4.46 -3.74
C ILE A 89 -13.84 -5.42 -4.86
N VAL A 90 -13.41 -4.89 -5.98
CA VAL A 90 -12.84 -5.68 -7.08
C VAL A 90 -11.43 -6.10 -6.67
N PRO A 91 -11.18 -7.42 -6.47
CA PRO A 91 -9.89 -7.90 -6.01
C PRO A 91 -8.82 -7.80 -7.10
N ARG A 92 -7.56 -7.81 -6.69
CA ARG A 92 -6.38 -7.71 -7.58
C ARG A 92 -6.44 -8.67 -8.77
N LYS A 93 -6.83 -9.92 -8.54
CA LYS A 93 -6.98 -10.93 -9.58
C LYS A 93 -7.96 -10.49 -10.70
N SER A 94 -9.04 -9.79 -10.32
CA SER A 94 -10.10 -9.40 -11.28
C SER A 94 -9.71 -8.25 -12.19
N TRP A 95 -8.81 -7.34 -11.74
CA TRP A 95 -8.25 -6.33 -12.64
C TRP A 95 -6.95 -6.80 -13.31
N GLY A 96 -6.50 -8.04 -13.04
CA GLY A 96 -5.38 -8.67 -13.73
C GLY A 96 -4.01 -8.19 -13.24
N ALA A 97 -3.83 -8.05 -11.91
CA ALA A 97 -2.51 -7.81 -11.33
C ALA A 97 -1.55 -8.95 -11.66
N ASP A 98 -0.39 -8.62 -12.21
CA ASP A 98 0.71 -9.58 -12.36
C ASP A 98 1.53 -9.60 -11.06
N GLU A 99 1.23 -10.56 -10.20
CA GLU A 99 1.88 -10.68 -8.89
C GLU A 99 3.37 -11.00 -8.99
N SER A 100 3.86 -11.48 -10.15
CA SER A 100 5.27 -11.75 -10.37
C SER A 100 6.13 -10.48 -10.47
N LEU A 101 5.49 -9.34 -10.73
CA LEU A 101 6.18 -8.04 -10.78
C LEU A 101 6.55 -7.50 -9.39
N ARG A 102 5.91 -7.98 -8.33
CA ARG A 102 6.23 -7.52 -6.97
C ARG A 102 7.58 -8.04 -6.51
N THR A 103 8.33 -7.18 -5.85
CA THR A 103 9.69 -7.50 -5.39
C THR A 103 9.74 -7.87 -3.91
N GLU A 104 8.76 -7.42 -3.11
CA GLU A 104 8.72 -7.63 -1.66
C GLU A 104 7.35 -8.12 -1.19
N PRO A 105 7.30 -8.88 -0.10
CA PRO A 105 6.03 -9.24 0.54
C PRO A 105 5.33 -8.02 1.11
N PRO A 106 4.00 -8.07 1.31
CA PRO A 106 3.26 -6.97 1.92
C PRO A 106 3.73 -6.67 3.33
N HIS A 107 3.90 -5.39 3.66
CA HIS A 107 4.14 -4.92 5.01
C HIS A 107 2.83 -4.47 5.66
N TYR A 108 2.72 -4.63 6.98
CA TYR A 108 1.51 -4.31 7.72
C TYR A 108 1.79 -3.31 8.84
N SER A 109 0.88 -2.40 9.00
CA SER A 109 0.76 -1.53 10.18
C SER A 109 -0.02 -2.24 11.29
N THR A 110 -0.09 -1.64 12.48
CA THR A 110 -0.92 -2.19 13.56
C THR A 110 -2.41 -1.96 13.29
N THR A 111 -2.73 -0.81 12.72
CA THR A 111 -4.09 -0.38 12.39
C THR A 111 -4.06 0.73 11.35
N VAL A 112 -5.22 1.06 10.76
CA VAL A 112 -5.39 2.26 9.94
C VAL A 112 -5.92 3.38 10.84
N LYS A 113 -5.11 4.42 11.07
CA LYS A 113 -5.46 5.58 11.89
C LYS A 113 -5.95 6.78 11.08
N ALA A 114 -5.54 6.85 9.81
CA ALA A 114 -5.94 7.90 8.89
C ALA A 114 -6.03 7.40 7.46
N VAL A 115 -6.80 8.14 6.67
CA VAL A 115 -6.94 7.96 5.22
C VAL A 115 -6.39 9.20 4.54
N PHE A 116 -5.45 9.01 3.60
CA PHE A 116 -5.03 10.07 2.69
C PHE A 116 -5.68 9.87 1.33
N LEU A 117 -6.40 10.88 0.89
CA LEU A 117 -7.05 10.89 -0.40
C LEU A 117 -6.10 11.43 -1.47
N HIS A 118 -6.01 10.69 -2.58
CA HIS A 118 -5.21 10.99 -3.75
C HIS A 118 -6.08 11.05 -5.00
N HIS A 119 -5.52 11.63 -6.06
CA HIS A 119 -5.96 11.38 -7.43
C HIS A 119 -4.81 10.72 -8.21
N THR A 120 -5.12 10.10 -9.34
CA THR A 120 -4.09 9.51 -10.20
C THR A 120 -3.45 10.51 -11.13
N ASP A 121 -4.03 11.70 -11.24
CA ASP A 121 -3.65 12.77 -12.16
C ASP A 121 -3.61 12.31 -13.62
N SER A 122 -4.54 11.42 -13.97
CA SER A 122 -4.78 10.93 -15.32
C SER A 122 -6.00 11.63 -15.94
N GLY A 123 -6.27 11.40 -17.23
CA GLY A 123 -7.46 11.94 -17.88
C GLY A 123 -8.76 11.39 -17.30
N ASN A 124 -9.85 12.18 -17.41
CA ASN A 124 -11.19 11.78 -16.96
C ASN A 124 -12.03 11.14 -18.07
N ASP A 125 -11.53 11.19 -19.30
CA ASP A 125 -12.21 10.65 -20.48
C ASP A 125 -11.87 9.15 -20.67
N TYR A 126 -12.36 8.31 -19.73
CA TYR A 126 -12.24 6.87 -19.79
C TYR A 126 -13.62 6.22 -19.59
N GLN A 127 -13.81 5.00 -20.09
CA GLN A 127 -14.96 4.18 -19.75
C GLN A 127 -14.66 3.35 -18.51
N CYS A 128 -15.64 3.15 -17.60
CA CYS A 128 -15.40 2.39 -16.37
C CYS A 128 -14.97 0.93 -16.62
N LYS A 129 -15.35 0.34 -17.78
CA LYS A 129 -14.88 -0.98 -18.20
C LYS A 129 -13.36 -1.03 -18.48
N ASP A 130 -12.73 0.12 -18.76
CA ASP A 130 -11.31 0.20 -19.11
C ASP A 130 -10.42 0.39 -17.87
N VAL A 131 -11.01 0.61 -16.69
CA VAL A 131 -10.31 0.88 -15.44
C VAL A 131 -9.33 -0.25 -15.04
N PRO A 132 -9.65 -1.54 -15.24
CA PRO A 132 -8.65 -2.61 -15.00
C PRO A 132 -7.35 -2.39 -15.76
N GLN A 133 -7.40 -1.89 -17.01
CA GLN A 133 -6.18 -1.55 -17.76
C GLN A 133 -5.47 -0.33 -17.19
N ILE A 134 -6.20 0.72 -16.82
CA ILE A 134 -5.62 1.93 -16.20
C ILE A 134 -4.86 1.56 -14.92
N ILE A 135 -5.43 0.69 -14.08
CA ILE A 135 -4.77 0.24 -12.85
C ILE A 135 -3.50 -0.56 -13.16
N ARG A 136 -3.52 -1.44 -14.18
CA ARG A 136 -2.32 -2.17 -14.61
C ARG A 136 -1.22 -1.24 -15.12
N ASP A 137 -1.57 -0.20 -15.85
CA ASP A 137 -0.60 0.78 -16.35
C ASP A 137 0.04 1.57 -15.19
N ILE A 138 -0.75 1.99 -14.20
CA ILE A 138 -0.27 2.63 -12.98
C ILE A 138 0.64 1.66 -12.20
N TYR A 139 0.23 0.41 -12.02
CA TYR A 139 0.98 -0.63 -11.33
C TYR A 139 2.33 -0.88 -12.00
N SER A 140 2.33 -1.08 -13.31
CA SER A 140 3.55 -1.22 -14.10
C SER A 140 4.47 0.00 -14.01
N GLY A 141 3.89 1.21 -14.09
CA GLY A 141 4.63 2.45 -13.94
C GLY A 141 5.28 2.61 -12.56
N HIS A 142 4.60 2.19 -11.49
CA HIS A 142 5.16 2.23 -10.15
C HIS A 142 6.33 1.24 -9.98
N ILE A 143 6.25 0.05 -10.53
CA ILE A 143 7.31 -0.95 -10.42
C ILE A 143 8.47 -0.66 -11.39
N GLN A 144 8.16 -0.52 -12.68
CA GLN A 144 9.20 -0.45 -13.71
C GLN A 144 9.89 0.90 -13.79
N SER A 145 9.13 2.00 -13.58
CA SER A 145 9.68 3.35 -13.74
C SER A 145 10.12 3.97 -12.42
N ARG A 146 9.44 3.65 -11.31
CA ARG A 146 9.76 4.20 -9.98
C ARG A 146 10.51 3.22 -9.09
N HIS A 147 10.65 1.97 -9.51
CA HIS A 147 11.31 0.87 -8.78
C HIS A 147 10.71 0.66 -7.38
N TRP A 148 9.37 0.75 -7.30
CA TRP A 148 8.63 0.43 -6.08
C TRP A 148 8.25 -1.04 -6.10
N ASP A 149 8.05 -1.61 -4.92
CA ASP A 149 7.75 -3.04 -4.71
C ASP A 149 6.31 -3.44 -5.09
N ASP A 150 5.39 -2.47 -5.19
CA ASP A 150 4.00 -2.66 -5.59
C ASP A 150 3.37 -1.30 -5.93
N VAL A 151 2.10 -1.29 -6.33
CA VAL A 151 1.33 -0.07 -6.47
C VAL A 151 1.25 0.69 -5.13
N ALA A 152 1.33 2.02 -5.19
CA ALA A 152 1.43 2.85 -3.99
C ALA A 152 0.17 2.86 -3.12
N TYR A 153 -0.99 2.85 -3.76
CA TYR A 153 -2.29 3.07 -3.13
C TYR A 153 -2.90 1.78 -2.64
N ASN A 154 -3.57 1.82 -1.48
CA ASN A 154 -4.28 0.66 -0.94
C ASN A 154 -5.55 0.36 -1.75
N PHE A 155 -6.24 1.41 -2.22
CA PHE A 155 -7.44 1.28 -3.01
C PHE A 155 -7.48 2.32 -4.14
N PHE A 156 -8.21 1.97 -5.20
CA PHE A 156 -8.62 2.89 -6.24
C PHE A 156 -10.14 3.01 -6.25
N VAL A 157 -10.63 4.18 -6.66
CA VAL A 157 -12.06 4.41 -6.90
C VAL A 157 -12.23 5.11 -8.24
N ASP A 158 -13.07 4.56 -9.10
CA ASP A 158 -13.36 5.15 -10.40
C ASP A 158 -14.55 6.10 -10.40
N LYS A 159 -14.81 6.77 -11.51
CA LYS A 159 -15.91 7.72 -11.65
C LYS A 159 -17.31 7.09 -11.55
N CYS A 160 -17.43 5.78 -11.74
CA CYS A 160 -18.68 5.04 -11.57
C CYS A 160 -18.89 4.57 -10.13
N GLY A 161 -17.92 4.80 -9.24
CA GLY A 161 -17.97 4.40 -7.83
C GLY A 161 -17.50 2.96 -7.59
N THR A 162 -16.87 2.30 -8.55
CA THR A 162 -16.28 0.98 -8.33
C THR A 162 -14.99 1.12 -7.49
N ILE A 163 -14.88 0.29 -6.45
CA ILE A 163 -13.72 0.23 -5.57
C ILE A 163 -12.85 -0.95 -6.02
N TYR A 164 -11.55 -0.73 -6.15
CA TYR A 164 -10.58 -1.76 -6.52
C TYR A 164 -9.52 -1.89 -5.43
N GLU A 165 -9.18 -3.14 -5.07
CA GLU A 165 -8.01 -3.41 -4.26
C GLU A 165 -6.76 -2.98 -5.04
N GLY A 166 -5.93 -2.15 -4.43
CA GLY A 166 -4.67 -1.69 -5.02
C GLY A 166 -3.50 -2.54 -4.55
N ARG A 167 -2.79 -2.08 -3.50
CA ARG A 167 -1.62 -2.76 -2.94
C ARG A 167 -1.97 -4.12 -2.37
N ALA A 168 -1.14 -5.13 -2.66
CA ALA A 168 -1.33 -6.50 -2.20
C ALA A 168 -1.27 -6.63 -0.67
N GLY A 169 -1.93 -7.65 -0.15
CA GLY A 169 -1.86 -7.99 1.28
C GLY A 169 -3.21 -8.23 1.94
N GLY A 170 -4.30 -8.04 1.22
CA GLY A 170 -5.68 -8.23 1.70
C GLY A 170 -6.36 -6.90 2.02
N SER A 171 -7.56 -6.74 1.49
CA SER A 171 -8.36 -5.50 1.65
C SER A 171 -8.78 -5.25 3.10
N ASP A 172 -9.00 -6.29 3.89
CA ASP A 172 -9.37 -6.27 5.30
C ASP A 172 -8.20 -5.90 6.24
N ARG A 173 -6.97 -6.14 5.80
CA ARG A 173 -5.76 -5.96 6.60
C ARG A 173 -5.22 -4.52 6.57
N PRO A 174 -4.48 -4.06 7.59
CA PRO A 174 -3.86 -2.74 7.61
C PRO A 174 -2.54 -2.73 6.82
N VAL A 175 -2.63 -2.96 5.49
CA VAL A 175 -1.47 -2.98 4.61
C VAL A 175 -0.81 -1.60 4.56
N THR A 176 0.50 -1.53 4.78
CA THR A 176 1.27 -0.30 4.66
C THR A 176 1.46 0.08 3.20
N GLY A 177 0.96 1.24 2.79
CA GLY A 177 1.09 1.76 1.43
C GLY A 177 2.44 2.42 1.15
N ALA A 178 2.56 2.98 -0.06
CA ALA A 178 3.69 3.84 -0.47
C ALA A 178 3.18 5.18 -1.04
N HIS A 179 2.05 5.67 -0.51
CA HIS A 179 1.28 6.76 -1.09
C HIS A 179 1.62 8.15 -0.53
N SER A 180 2.19 8.24 0.69
CA SER A 180 2.50 9.53 1.32
C SER A 180 3.84 9.46 2.05
N ILE A 181 4.88 10.06 1.47
CA ILE A 181 6.23 10.11 2.05
C ILE A 181 6.16 10.67 3.47
N GLY A 182 6.71 9.93 4.42
CA GLY A 182 6.72 10.30 5.84
C GLY A 182 5.53 9.76 6.64
N PHE A 183 4.42 9.38 6.00
CA PHE A 183 3.16 9.05 6.67
C PHE A 183 2.47 7.79 6.12
N ASN A 184 3.23 6.83 5.59
CA ASN A 184 2.66 5.56 5.10
C ASN A 184 2.26 4.60 6.23
N LYS A 185 2.97 4.64 7.37
CA LYS A 185 2.68 3.77 8.52
C LYS A 185 1.37 4.19 9.20
N ASP A 186 0.54 3.21 9.53
CA ASP A 186 -0.75 3.39 10.18
C ASP A 186 -1.74 4.24 9.37
N THR A 187 -1.54 4.34 8.05
CA THR A 187 -2.42 5.08 7.15
C THR A 187 -2.80 4.27 5.92
N MET A 188 -3.83 4.71 5.25
CA MET A 188 -4.36 4.12 4.03
C MET A 188 -4.48 5.18 2.94
N GLY A 189 -4.00 4.87 1.73
CA GLY A 189 -4.16 5.71 0.56
C GLY A 189 -5.30 5.24 -0.33
N ILE A 190 -6.23 6.15 -0.65
CA ILE A 190 -7.27 5.94 -1.65
C ILE A 190 -6.99 6.85 -2.84
N ALA A 191 -6.85 6.31 -4.04
CA ALA A 191 -6.66 7.09 -5.26
C ALA A 191 -7.94 7.14 -6.10
N ALA A 192 -8.49 8.33 -6.27
CA ALA A 192 -9.53 8.61 -7.25
C ALA A 192 -8.91 8.61 -8.65
N ILE A 193 -9.43 7.77 -9.56
CA ILE A 193 -8.90 7.67 -10.93
C ILE A 193 -9.37 8.89 -11.72
N GLY A 194 -8.43 9.72 -12.15
CA GLY A 194 -8.66 10.96 -12.89
C GLY A 194 -7.95 12.17 -12.31
N THR A 195 -8.35 13.37 -12.76
CA THR A 195 -7.88 14.69 -12.31
C THR A 195 -9.07 15.51 -11.83
N TYR A 196 -8.99 16.11 -10.62
CA TYR A 196 -10.14 16.73 -9.95
C TYR A 196 -9.85 18.17 -9.51
N ASP A 197 -9.36 18.99 -10.44
CA ASP A 197 -9.08 20.41 -10.21
C ASP A 197 -10.19 21.33 -10.72
N ALA A 198 -10.95 20.90 -11.74
CA ALA A 198 -12.04 21.66 -12.33
C ALA A 198 -13.33 21.54 -11.49
N LYS A 199 -14.07 22.65 -11.39
CA LYS A 199 -15.35 22.70 -10.67
C LYS A 199 -16.34 21.66 -11.20
N GLY A 200 -16.97 20.94 -10.27
CA GLY A 200 -17.96 19.91 -10.59
C GLY A 200 -17.40 18.62 -11.19
N SER A 201 -16.07 18.43 -11.17
CA SER A 201 -15.41 17.27 -11.77
C SER A 201 -15.55 15.98 -10.94
N VAL A 202 -15.92 16.07 -9.66
CA VAL A 202 -16.02 14.90 -8.76
C VAL A 202 -17.40 14.24 -8.87
N PRO A 203 -17.49 13.02 -9.42
CA PRO A 203 -18.76 12.29 -9.49
C PRO A 203 -19.26 11.93 -8.09
N GLN A 204 -20.58 12.01 -7.88
CA GLN A 204 -21.21 11.67 -6.59
C GLN A 204 -20.94 10.20 -6.21
N ALA A 205 -21.06 9.27 -7.17
CA ALA A 205 -20.81 7.85 -6.95
C ALA A 205 -19.39 7.57 -6.44
N MET A 206 -18.39 8.33 -6.93
CA MET A 206 -17.01 8.26 -6.46
C MET A 206 -16.89 8.74 -5.01
N ALA A 207 -17.45 9.90 -4.68
CA ALA A 207 -17.38 10.47 -3.34
C ALA A 207 -18.04 9.54 -2.30
N GLU A 208 -19.20 8.97 -2.65
CA GLU A 208 -19.90 7.98 -1.82
C GLU A 208 -19.06 6.70 -1.61
N SER A 209 -18.42 6.20 -2.65
CA SER A 209 -17.57 4.99 -2.54
C SER A 209 -16.31 5.24 -1.73
N ILE A 210 -15.72 6.43 -1.83
CA ILE A 210 -14.63 6.85 -0.95
C ILE A 210 -15.09 6.88 0.50
N ALA A 211 -16.29 7.43 0.78
CA ALA A 211 -16.85 7.43 2.13
C ALA A 211 -17.10 6.01 2.66
N ARG A 212 -17.63 5.08 1.82
CA ARG A 212 -17.88 3.68 2.21
C ARG A 212 -16.59 2.95 2.58
N ILE A 213 -15.55 3.02 1.75
CA ILE A 213 -14.27 2.34 2.03
C ILE A 213 -13.57 2.95 3.25
N ALA A 214 -13.62 4.27 3.42
CA ALA A 214 -13.07 4.96 4.59
C ALA A 214 -13.84 4.58 5.87
N ALA A 215 -15.17 4.57 5.83
CA ALA A 215 -16.01 4.16 6.95
C ALA A 215 -15.68 2.75 7.43
N TRP A 216 -15.62 1.79 6.51
CA TRP A 216 -15.31 0.41 6.83
C TRP A 216 -13.92 0.28 7.45
N LYS A 217 -12.87 0.77 6.79
CA LYS A 217 -11.49 0.61 7.27
C LYS A 217 -11.22 1.30 8.61
N LEU A 218 -11.77 2.49 8.82
CA LEU A 218 -11.65 3.22 10.09
C LEU A 218 -12.53 2.58 11.19
N GLY A 219 -13.69 2.04 10.80
CA GLY A 219 -14.60 1.33 11.69
C GLY A 219 -14.01 0.08 12.31
N LEU A 220 -13.11 -0.65 11.59
CA LEU A 220 -12.39 -1.81 12.13
C LEU A 220 -11.57 -1.48 13.40
N SER A 221 -11.29 -0.21 13.65
CA SER A 221 -10.51 0.27 14.80
C SER A 221 -11.23 1.34 15.61
N ASP A 222 -12.56 1.48 15.47
CA ASP A 222 -13.40 2.47 16.16
C ASP A 222 -13.00 3.94 15.95
N ILE A 223 -12.34 4.26 14.85
CA ILE A 223 -11.85 5.61 14.57
C ILE A 223 -12.97 6.44 13.95
N ASP A 224 -13.26 7.62 14.55
CA ASP A 224 -14.23 8.56 13.99
C ASP A 224 -13.65 9.27 12.76
N PRO A 225 -14.27 9.11 11.57
CA PRO A 225 -13.84 9.78 10.34
C PRO A 225 -13.75 11.30 10.41
N ARG A 226 -14.49 11.92 11.36
CA ARG A 226 -14.55 13.38 11.55
C ARG A 226 -13.49 13.91 12.50
N GLY A 227 -12.76 13.00 13.17
CA GLY A 227 -11.75 13.34 14.18
C GLY A 227 -10.43 13.81 13.57
N GLU A 228 -9.48 13.99 14.47
CA GLU A 228 -8.09 14.30 14.15
C GLU A 228 -7.15 13.24 14.71
N VAL A 229 -5.98 13.10 14.11
CA VAL A 229 -4.95 12.16 14.52
C VAL A 229 -3.57 12.79 14.45
N GLY A 230 -2.75 12.53 15.47
CA GLY A 230 -1.34 12.91 15.46
C GLY A 230 -0.48 11.78 14.92
N LEU A 231 0.24 12.03 13.84
CA LEU A 231 1.19 11.11 13.22
C LEU A 231 2.60 11.68 13.29
N VAL A 232 3.61 10.80 13.32
CA VAL A 232 5.02 11.21 13.34
C VAL A 232 5.62 10.98 11.97
N SER A 233 6.21 12.02 11.39
CA SER A 233 6.86 11.93 10.09
C SER A 233 8.09 11.02 10.13
N SER A 234 8.15 10.05 9.22
CA SER A 234 9.31 9.17 9.03
C SER A 234 10.34 9.73 8.04
N SER A 235 10.08 10.89 7.41
CA SER A 235 10.93 11.44 6.35
C SER A 235 10.87 12.97 6.28
N SER A 236 12.04 13.61 6.21
CA SER A 236 12.13 15.06 5.97
C SER A 236 11.84 15.47 4.51
N LYS A 237 11.51 14.51 3.63
CA LYS A 237 10.99 14.81 2.29
C LYS A 237 9.49 15.10 2.25
N SER A 238 8.78 14.91 3.39
CA SER A 238 7.38 15.34 3.57
C SER A 238 7.32 16.85 3.88
N ARG A 239 6.11 17.38 4.13
CA ARG A 239 5.94 18.76 4.66
C ARG A 239 6.59 18.96 6.03
N PHE A 240 6.83 17.88 6.77
CA PHE A 240 7.27 17.86 8.16
C PHE A 240 8.65 17.21 8.25
N LYS A 241 9.47 17.65 9.19
CA LYS A 241 10.78 17.04 9.44
C LYS A 241 10.62 15.62 9.96
N LYS A 242 11.59 14.75 9.69
CA LYS A 242 11.64 13.41 10.29
C LYS A 242 11.62 13.52 11.82
N GLY A 243 10.71 12.78 12.47
CA GLY A 243 10.49 12.81 13.92
C GLY A 243 9.47 13.86 14.37
N GLU A 244 9.08 14.80 13.53
CA GLU A 244 8.07 15.80 13.84
C GLU A 244 6.67 15.17 13.91
N ARG A 245 5.89 15.57 14.94
CA ARG A 245 4.48 15.19 15.09
C ARG A 245 3.61 16.19 14.35
N ALA A 246 2.86 15.72 13.37
CA ALA A 246 1.84 16.48 12.64
C ALA A 246 0.44 16.03 13.04
N VAL A 247 -0.52 16.95 13.07
CA VAL A 247 -1.93 16.66 13.31
C VAL A 247 -2.68 16.77 11.99
N PHE A 248 -3.44 15.73 11.65
CA PHE A 248 -4.25 15.64 10.44
C PHE A 248 -5.69 15.34 10.80
N HIS A 249 -6.63 15.77 9.98
CA HIS A 249 -7.94 15.12 9.98
C HIS A 249 -7.78 13.63 9.68
N VAL A 250 -8.61 12.80 10.29
CA VAL A 250 -8.59 11.33 10.06
C VAL A 250 -8.77 10.98 8.58
N ILE A 251 -9.59 11.74 7.84
CA ILE A 251 -9.62 11.67 6.38
C ILE A 251 -9.05 12.99 5.85
N ALA A 252 -7.85 12.95 5.29
CA ALA A 252 -7.07 14.08 4.83
C ALA A 252 -6.74 13.97 3.33
N GLY A 253 -6.28 15.04 2.71
CA GLY A 253 -5.73 15.01 1.35
C GLY A 253 -4.22 14.80 1.36
N HIS A 254 -3.66 14.26 0.29
CA HIS A 254 -2.20 14.10 0.16
C HIS A 254 -1.45 15.42 0.36
N ARG A 255 -2.03 16.54 -0.09
CA ARG A 255 -1.47 17.89 0.09
C ARG A 255 -1.26 18.32 1.54
N ASP A 256 -1.96 17.70 2.48
CA ASP A 256 -1.79 18.02 3.91
C ASP A 256 -0.45 17.47 4.44
N ALA A 257 0.02 16.34 3.88
CA ALA A 257 1.24 15.66 4.29
C ALA A 257 2.45 15.91 3.37
N TYR A 258 2.21 16.29 2.11
CA TYR A 258 3.24 16.46 1.08
C TYR A 258 3.05 17.73 0.26
N MET A 259 4.11 18.23 -0.40
CA MET A 259 4.08 19.42 -1.26
C MET A 259 3.56 19.05 -2.64
N THR A 260 2.25 19.03 -2.81
CA THR A 260 1.53 18.60 -4.02
C THR A 260 0.15 19.24 -4.08
N ASP A 261 -0.45 19.30 -5.25
CA ASP A 261 -1.85 19.69 -5.43
C ASP A 261 -2.84 18.51 -5.30
N CYS A 262 -2.31 17.26 -5.24
CA CYS A 262 -3.09 16.05 -5.02
C CYS A 262 -3.90 16.14 -3.70
N PRO A 263 -5.19 15.80 -3.68
CA PRO A 263 -5.98 15.06 -4.67
C PRO A 263 -6.72 15.92 -5.71
N GLY A 264 -6.30 17.14 -5.93
CA GLY A 264 -6.99 18.14 -6.72
C GLY A 264 -7.96 19.00 -5.88
N LYS A 265 -8.19 20.24 -6.35
CA LYS A 265 -8.93 21.25 -5.58
C LYS A 265 -10.36 20.81 -5.25
N GLU A 266 -11.07 20.25 -6.24
CA GLU A 266 -12.49 19.90 -6.10
C GLU A 266 -12.67 18.64 -5.21
N LEU A 267 -11.80 17.63 -5.37
CA LEU A 267 -11.86 16.46 -4.52
C LEU A 267 -11.45 16.78 -3.08
N TYR A 268 -10.49 17.70 -2.89
CA TYR A 268 -10.12 18.19 -1.56
C TYR A 268 -11.28 18.94 -0.89
N ALA A 269 -12.03 19.73 -1.65
CA ALA A 269 -13.21 20.44 -1.15
C ALA A 269 -14.36 19.50 -0.72
N LYS A 270 -14.38 18.26 -1.23
CA LYS A 270 -15.36 17.22 -0.82
C LYS A 270 -15.01 16.52 0.49
N LEU A 271 -13.81 16.70 1.05
CA LEU A 271 -13.39 16.02 2.29
C LEU A 271 -14.36 16.20 3.47
N PRO A 272 -14.92 17.39 3.77
CA PRO A 272 -15.88 17.55 4.87
C PRO A 272 -17.16 16.70 4.69
N GLU A 273 -17.67 16.63 3.46
CA GLU A 273 -18.83 15.81 3.09
C GLU A 273 -18.50 14.33 3.25
N ILE A 274 -17.35 13.87 2.72
CA ILE A 274 -16.87 12.49 2.82
C ILE A 274 -16.70 12.07 4.28
N ARG A 275 -16.13 12.93 5.16
CA ARG A 275 -15.99 12.65 6.60
C ARG A 275 -17.33 12.45 7.27
N THR A 276 -18.29 13.32 6.97
CA THR A 276 -19.64 13.27 7.53
C THR A 276 -20.37 11.99 7.10
N GLU A 277 -20.30 11.68 5.82
CA GLU A 277 -20.93 10.47 5.26
C GLU A 277 -20.28 9.19 5.81
N ALA A 278 -18.95 9.14 5.91
CA ALA A 278 -18.25 8.01 6.50
C ALA A 278 -18.63 7.78 7.97
N ALA A 279 -18.80 8.85 8.76
CA ALA A 279 -19.27 8.74 10.14
C ALA A 279 -20.73 8.27 10.22
N ARG A 280 -21.59 8.74 9.31
CA ARG A 280 -22.98 8.28 9.21
C ARG A 280 -23.05 6.78 8.88
N LEU A 281 -22.23 6.31 7.96
CA LEU A 281 -22.11 4.88 7.58
C LEU A 281 -21.61 4.00 8.73
N GLN A 282 -20.84 4.54 9.66
CA GLN A 282 -20.44 3.89 10.90
C GLN A 282 -21.56 3.91 11.97
N GLY A 283 -22.70 4.55 11.72
CA GLY A 283 -23.77 4.71 12.71
C GLY A 283 -23.43 5.68 13.84
N ARG A 284 -22.43 6.58 13.64
CA ARG A 284 -22.06 7.57 14.66
C ARG A 284 -23.13 8.68 14.74
N PRO A 285 -23.44 9.17 15.96
CA PRO A 285 -24.39 10.26 16.11
C PRO A 285 -23.86 11.53 15.42
N PRO A 286 -24.76 12.41 14.94
CA PRO A 286 -24.37 13.72 14.42
C PRO A 286 -23.54 14.50 15.45
N LEU A 287 -22.60 15.32 15.00
CA LEU A 287 -21.92 16.26 15.89
C LEU A 287 -22.99 17.19 16.48
N ARG A 288 -23.01 17.31 17.82
CA ARG A 288 -23.86 18.30 18.46
C ARG A 288 -23.44 19.68 17.97
N ALA A 289 -24.41 20.46 17.46
CA ALA A 289 -24.15 21.86 17.16
C ALA A 289 -23.55 22.51 18.42
N ALA A 290 -22.41 23.19 18.27
CA ALA A 290 -21.87 23.99 19.36
C ALA A 290 -22.96 24.96 19.79
N LYS A 291 -23.40 24.89 21.07
CA LYS A 291 -24.30 25.90 21.61
C LYS A 291 -23.63 27.23 21.40
N SER A 292 -24.21 28.09 20.56
CA SER A 292 -23.78 29.49 20.47
C SER A 292 -23.85 30.05 21.88
N LYS A 293 -22.72 30.40 22.47
CA LYS A 293 -22.72 31.24 23.66
C LYS A 293 -23.33 32.57 23.23
N GLY A 294 -24.59 32.79 23.58
CA GLY A 294 -25.25 34.08 23.48
C GLY A 294 -24.61 35.09 24.44
#